data_042f137dc8038012a18f9a1eeb02a4b4
#
_entry.id   042f137dc8038012a18f9a1eeb02a4b4
#
_cell.length_a   1.000
_cell.length_b   1.000
_cell.length_c   1.000
_cell.angle_alpha   90.00
_cell.angle_beta   90.00
_cell.angle_gamma   90.00
#
_symmetry.space_group_name_H-M   'P 1'
#
loop_
_entity.id
_entity.type
_entity.pdbx_description
1 polymer ?
#
loop_
_entity_poly.entity_id
_entity_poly.type
_entity_poly.pdbx_seq_one_letter_code
_entity_poly.pdbx_strand_id
1 'polypeptide(L)'
;MFSGCRVIAVQYRLAPEHTFPAAHDDAEQGVMIIHRHAEQLGVDASRITLAGDSAGGHLALVTALRLKAAGTWQPAQLILIYPMLDATASMASYASNGEDYIITRDTLLSGYEMYLAATPATHPDASPLWREDFHGLPPVHILTAEFDPLRDRKS
;
A
#
# COMPACT_ATOMS: atom_id res chain seq x y z
N MET A 1 25.07 -1.33 -10.30
CA MET A 1 24.69 -2.74 -10.55
C MET A 1 23.20 -2.73 -10.89
N PHE A 2 22.78 -3.28 -12.00
CA PHE A 2 21.37 -3.37 -12.37
C PHE A 2 20.78 -4.65 -11.77
N SER A 3 19.55 -4.58 -11.22
CA SER A 3 18.89 -5.73 -10.60
C SER A 3 18.51 -6.85 -11.59
N GLY A 4 18.48 -6.52 -12.89
CA GLY A 4 17.96 -7.41 -13.93
C GLY A 4 16.43 -7.58 -13.90
N CYS A 5 15.73 -6.84 -13.03
CA CYS A 5 14.28 -6.86 -12.95
C CYS A 5 13.65 -5.91 -13.96
N ARG A 6 12.53 -6.33 -14.55
CA ARG A 6 11.64 -5.41 -15.25
C ARG A 6 10.75 -4.70 -14.23
N VAL A 7 10.71 -3.38 -14.29
CA VAL A 7 9.86 -2.54 -13.43
C VAL A 7 8.70 -2.02 -14.27
N ILE A 8 7.48 -2.20 -13.77
CA ILE A 8 6.25 -1.66 -14.35
C ILE A 8 5.60 -0.79 -13.26
N ALA A 9 5.50 0.51 -13.52
CA ALA A 9 4.83 1.44 -12.62
C ALA A 9 3.34 1.52 -12.95
N VAL A 10 2.50 1.36 -11.94
CA VAL A 10 1.06 1.57 -12.04
C VAL A 10 0.75 3.02 -11.70
N GLN A 11 0.25 3.76 -12.67
CA GLN A 11 -0.23 5.12 -12.47
C GLN A 11 -1.72 5.05 -12.11
N TYR A 12 -2.03 5.22 -10.83
CA TYR A 12 -3.39 5.19 -10.30
C TYR A 12 -3.99 6.59 -10.18
N ARG A 13 -5.31 6.67 -10.16
CA ARG A 13 -6.05 7.93 -9.98
C ARG A 13 -5.83 8.51 -8.57
N LEU A 14 -5.78 9.82 -8.49
CA LEU A 14 -5.45 10.56 -7.27
C LEU A 14 -6.66 11.32 -6.72
N ALA A 15 -6.68 11.49 -5.40
CA ALA A 15 -7.57 12.42 -4.72
C ALA A 15 -7.02 13.86 -4.85
N PRO A 16 -7.88 14.88 -4.78
CA PRO A 16 -9.32 14.81 -4.45
C PRO A 16 -10.23 14.47 -5.64
N GLU A 17 -9.74 14.46 -6.89
CA GLU A 17 -10.55 14.20 -8.08
C GLU A 17 -11.15 12.79 -8.08
N HIS A 18 -10.41 11.83 -7.54
CA HIS A 18 -10.83 10.44 -7.40
C HIS A 18 -10.52 9.93 -5.99
N THR A 19 -11.52 9.99 -5.14
CA THR A 19 -11.43 9.55 -3.74
C THR A 19 -11.43 8.03 -3.61
N PHE A 20 -11.26 7.53 -2.40
CA PHE A 20 -11.38 6.10 -2.08
C PHE A 20 -12.69 5.51 -2.67
N PRO A 21 -12.66 4.31 -3.29
CA PRO A 21 -11.50 3.40 -3.41
C PRO A 21 -10.76 3.46 -4.76
N ALA A 22 -10.85 4.55 -5.53
CA ALA A 22 -10.38 4.61 -6.92
C ALA A 22 -8.93 4.13 -7.11
N ALA A 23 -7.99 4.57 -6.26
CA ALA A 23 -6.59 4.15 -6.32
C ALA A 23 -6.41 2.65 -6.06
N HIS A 24 -7.20 2.07 -5.15
CA HIS A 24 -7.19 0.63 -4.88
C HIS A 24 -7.67 -0.18 -6.07
N ASP A 25 -8.75 0.27 -6.71
CA ASP A 25 -9.33 -0.41 -7.87
C ASP A 25 -8.36 -0.37 -9.04
N ASP A 26 -7.69 0.77 -9.26
CA ASP A 26 -6.67 0.91 -10.31
C ASP A 26 -5.44 0.04 -10.04
N ALA A 27 -4.97 -0.02 -8.79
CA ALA A 27 -3.84 -0.86 -8.41
C ALA A 27 -4.16 -2.34 -8.62
N GLU A 28 -5.32 -2.82 -8.17
CA GLU A 28 -5.76 -4.20 -8.34
C GLU A 28 -5.92 -4.55 -9.82
N GLN A 29 -6.62 -3.71 -10.60
CA GLN A 29 -6.80 -3.92 -12.02
C GLN A 29 -5.47 -3.91 -12.78
N GLY A 30 -4.59 -2.95 -12.49
CA GLY A 30 -3.28 -2.83 -13.10
C GLY A 30 -2.43 -4.08 -12.89
N VAL A 31 -2.37 -4.57 -11.66
CA VAL A 31 -1.63 -5.80 -11.32
C VAL A 31 -2.23 -7.02 -12.01
N MET A 32 -3.54 -7.15 -12.06
CA MET A 32 -4.22 -8.26 -12.74
C MET A 32 -4.03 -8.22 -14.26
N ILE A 33 -3.95 -7.04 -14.87
CA ILE A 33 -3.63 -6.89 -16.29
C ILE A 33 -2.19 -7.35 -16.54
N ILE A 34 -1.23 -6.91 -15.70
CA ILE A 34 0.17 -7.33 -15.80
C ILE A 34 0.31 -8.85 -15.67
N HIS A 35 -0.36 -9.45 -14.69
CA HIS A 35 -0.34 -10.89 -14.48
C HIS A 35 -0.90 -11.65 -15.70
N ARG A 36 -2.07 -11.25 -16.21
CA ARG A 36 -2.70 -11.90 -17.36
C ARG A 36 -1.90 -11.79 -18.67
N HIS A 37 -1.14 -10.72 -18.83
CA HIS A 37 -0.34 -10.46 -20.02
C HIS A 37 1.16 -10.64 -19.78
N ALA A 38 1.54 -11.37 -18.73
CA ALA A 38 2.92 -11.51 -18.29
C ALA A 38 3.85 -12.01 -19.41
N GLU A 39 3.43 -13.01 -20.16
CA GLU A 39 4.19 -13.54 -21.30
C GLU A 39 4.45 -12.48 -22.36
N GLN A 40 3.42 -11.73 -22.77
CA GLN A 40 3.54 -10.65 -23.77
C GLN A 40 4.45 -9.52 -23.28
N LEU A 41 4.47 -9.29 -21.96
CA LEU A 41 5.32 -8.30 -21.32
C LEU A 41 6.73 -8.83 -21.05
N GLY A 42 7.03 -10.10 -21.35
CA GLY A 42 8.30 -10.74 -21.04
C GLY A 42 8.56 -10.81 -19.53
N VAL A 43 7.51 -11.05 -18.74
CA VAL A 43 7.52 -11.15 -17.28
C VAL A 43 7.18 -12.59 -16.90
N ASP A 44 7.87 -13.12 -15.90
CA ASP A 44 7.49 -14.38 -15.27
C ASP A 44 6.37 -14.13 -14.24
N ALA A 45 5.16 -14.60 -14.53
CA ALA A 45 3.99 -14.43 -13.70
C ALA A 45 4.14 -14.99 -12.27
N SER A 46 4.98 -16.01 -12.09
CA SER A 46 5.27 -16.62 -10.78
C SER A 46 6.24 -15.79 -9.92
N ARG A 47 6.88 -14.79 -10.50
CA ARG A 47 7.91 -13.97 -9.85
C ARG A 47 7.54 -12.49 -9.72
N ILE A 48 6.28 -12.15 -9.94
CA ILE A 48 5.81 -10.76 -9.80
C ILE A 48 5.85 -10.36 -8.34
N THR A 49 6.59 -9.29 -8.04
CA THR A 49 6.67 -8.65 -6.73
C THR A 49 5.86 -7.36 -6.77
N LEU A 50 5.02 -7.12 -5.77
CA LEU A 50 4.43 -5.80 -5.57
C LEU A 50 5.33 -5.00 -4.63
N ALA A 51 5.68 -3.81 -5.05
CA ALA A 51 6.52 -2.91 -4.26
C ALA A 51 5.97 -1.49 -4.29
N GLY A 52 6.11 -0.78 -3.20
CA GLY A 52 5.72 0.62 -3.13
C GLY A 52 6.18 1.30 -1.85
N ASP A 53 6.29 2.60 -1.93
CA ASP A 53 6.61 3.47 -0.81
C ASP A 53 5.36 4.25 -0.37
N SER A 54 5.26 4.57 0.92
CA SER A 54 4.20 5.41 1.49
C SER A 54 2.79 4.91 1.08
N ALA A 55 2.03 5.72 0.34
CA ALA A 55 0.74 5.32 -0.25
C ALA A 55 0.87 4.13 -1.20
N GLY A 56 1.97 4.03 -1.97
CA GLY A 56 2.23 2.89 -2.84
C GLY A 56 2.44 1.59 -2.06
N GLY A 57 3.11 1.64 -0.90
CA GLY A 57 3.24 0.51 0.00
C GLY A 57 1.89 0.06 0.58
N HIS A 58 1.03 1.02 0.92
CA HIS A 58 -0.35 0.76 1.30
C HIS A 58 -1.12 0.03 0.18
N LEU A 59 -1.09 0.58 -1.04
CA LEU A 59 -1.79 -0.02 -2.18
C LEU A 59 -1.27 -1.43 -2.50
N ALA A 60 0.04 -1.67 -2.40
CA ALA A 60 0.63 -2.99 -2.61
C ALA A 60 0.08 -4.04 -1.61
N LEU A 61 -0.01 -3.68 -0.32
CA LEU A 61 -0.56 -4.56 0.70
C LEU A 61 -2.05 -4.82 0.48
N VAL A 62 -2.85 -3.75 0.29
CA VAL A 62 -4.30 -3.89 0.14
C VAL A 62 -4.65 -4.64 -1.15
N THR A 63 -3.89 -4.43 -2.23
CA THR A 63 -4.05 -5.22 -3.46
C THR A 63 -3.87 -6.72 -3.16
N ALA A 64 -2.81 -7.12 -2.48
CA ALA A 64 -2.61 -8.54 -2.13
C ALA A 64 -3.73 -9.09 -1.23
N LEU A 65 -4.21 -8.30 -0.27
CA LEU A 65 -5.35 -8.67 0.59
C LEU A 65 -6.65 -8.86 -0.21
N ARG A 66 -6.94 -7.98 -1.17
CA ARG A 66 -8.12 -8.10 -2.04
C ARG A 66 -8.02 -9.30 -2.96
N LEU A 67 -6.86 -9.54 -3.57
CA LEU A 67 -6.62 -10.73 -4.40
C LEU A 67 -6.77 -12.03 -3.60
N LYS A 68 -6.29 -12.06 -2.34
CA LYS A 68 -6.51 -13.16 -1.42
C LYS A 68 -7.99 -13.40 -1.16
N ALA A 69 -8.72 -12.34 -0.80
CA ALA A 69 -10.15 -12.42 -0.51
C ALA A 69 -10.97 -12.91 -1.72
N ALA A 70 -10.56 -12.55 -2.93
CA ALA A 70 -11.15 -13.00 -4.18
C ALA A 70 -10.77 -14.45 -4.56
N GLY A 71 -9.85 -15.10 -3.82
CA GLY A 71 -9.37 -16.44 -4.12
C GLY A 71 -8.64 -16.54 -5.47
N THR A 72 -8.03 -15.45 -5.92
CA THR A 72 -7.34 -15.37 -7.21
C THR A 72 -5.83 -15.56 -7.02
N TRP A 73 -5.06 -15.09 -8.01
CA TRP A 73 -3.62 -15.11 -7.98
C TRP A 73 -3.03 -14.27 -6.82
N GLN A 74 -1.85 -14.68 -6.33
CA GLN A 74 -1.07 -13.92 -5.34
C GLN A 74 0.31 -13.56 -5.91
N PRO A 75 0.86 -12.36 -5.59
CA PRO A 75 2.24 -12.02 -5.94
C PRO A 75 3.24 -12.92 -5.21
N ALA A 76 4.47 -13.01 -5.73
CA ALA A 76 5.53 -13.80 -5.12
C ALA A 76 6.01 -13.24 -3.78
N GLN A 77 5.98 -11.93 -3.63
CA GLN A 77 6.33 -11.21 -2.39
C GLN A 77 5.85 -9.76 -2.42
N LEU A 78 5.86 -9.11 -1.25
CA LEU A 78 5.59 -7.69 -1.08
C LEU A 78 6.83 -6.98 -0.54
N ILE A 79 7.10 -5.77 -1.04
CA ILE A 79 8.13 -4.86 -0.50
C ILE A 79 7.44 -3.54 -0.17
N LEU A 80 7.28 -3.26 1.11
CA LEU A 80 6.55 -2.12 1.64
C LEU A 80 7.54 -1.15 2.29
N ILE A 81 7.70 0.02 1.70
CA ILE A 81 8.65 1.01 2.18
C ILE A 81 7.85 2.10 2.92
N TYR A 82 8.07 2.23 4.22
CA TYR A 82 7.32 3.12 5.13
C TYR A 82 5.82 3.24 4.77
N PRO A 83 5.07 2.11 4.65
CA PRO A 83 3.71 2.13 4.13
C PRO A 83 2.74 2.87 5.05
N MET A 84 1.73 3.52 4.48
CA MET A 84 0.62 4.15 5.21
C MET A 84 -0.40 3.07 5.60
N LEU A 85 -0.44 2.63 6.86
CA LEU A 85 -1.28 1.49 7.28
C LEU A 85 -2.38 1.84 8.28
N ASP A 86 -2.41 3.10 8.78
CA ASP A 86 -3.37 3.56 9.78
C ASP A 86 -3.83 4.98 9.47
N ALA A 87 -5.02 5.10 8.87
CA ALA A 87 -5.64 6.39 8.56
C ALA A 87 -6.25 7.07 9.80
N THR A 88 -6.31 6.37 10.95
CA THR A 88 -6.79 6.95 12.21
C THR A 88 -5.72 7.77 12.93
N ALA A 89 -4.46 7.67 12.49
CA ALA A 89 -3.30 8.31 13.11
C ALA A 89 -3.20 8.04 14.63
N SER A 90 -3.52 6.83 15.05
CA SER A 90 -3.64 6.45 16.47
C SER A 90 -2.33 5.99 17.10
N MET A 91 -1.27 5.73 16.31
CA MET A 91 0.00 5.22 16.81
C MET A 91 0.84 6.34 17.45
N ALA A 92 1.68 5.96 18.43
CA ALA A 92 2.49 6.91 19.21
C ALA A 92 3.46 7.71 18.34
N SER A 93 3.98 7.12 17.24
CA SER A 93 4.88 7.82 16.31
C SER A 93 4.24 9.02 15.61
N TYR A 94 2.92 9.06 15.46
CA TYR A 94 2.25 10.26 14.96
C TYR A 94 2.37 11.46 15.90
N ALA A 95 2.50 11.21 17.20
CA ALA A 95 2.72 12.26 18.19
C ALA A 95 4.21 12.58 18.36
N SER A 96 5.08 11.55 18.41
CA SER A 96 6.51 11.76 18.67
C SER A 96 7.31 12.27 17.45
N ASN A 97 6.87 11.95 16.24
CA ASN A 97 7.56 12.28 15.00
C ASN A 97 6.67 13.11 14.04
N GLY A 98 5.55 13.64 14.53
CA GLY A 98 4.57 14.37 13.72
C GLY A 98 4.91 15.83 13.46
N GLU A 99 5.98 16.36 14.06
CA GLU A 99 6.44 17.75 13.91
C GLU A 99 7.95 17.73 13.61
N ASP A 100 8.44 18.83 13.04
CA ASP A 100 9.87 19.10 12.78
C ASP A 100 10.59 18.13 11.81
N TYR A 101 9.86 17.23 11.13
CA TYR A 101 10.38 16.34 10.11
C TYR A 101 9.76 16.60 8.74
N ILE A 102 10.22 15.86 7.70
CA ILE A 102 9.83 16.07 6.30
C ILE A 102 8.32 15.93 6.10
N ILE A 103 7.68 14.97 6.80
CA ILE A 103 6.23 14.76 6.75
C ILE A 103 5.67 14.96 8.15
N THR A 104 4.70 15.87 8.26
CA THR A 104 4.03 16.14 9.52
C THR A 104 2.74 15.34 9.68
N ARG A 105 2.32 15.15 10.93
CA ARG A 105 1.03 14.55 11.25
C ARG A 105 -0.12 15.25 10.55
N ASP A 106 -0.14 16.58 10.55
CA ASP A 106 -1.21 17.37 9.94
C ASP A 106 -1.26 17.21 8.43
N THR A 107 -0.11 17.10 7.76
CA THR A 107 -0.04 16.79 6.32
C THR A 107 -0.63 15.41 6.02
N LEU A 108 -0.33 14.40 6.85
CA LEU A 108 -0.88 13.06 6.68
C LEU A 108 -2.39 13.02 6.91
N LEU A 109 -2.89 13.67 7.97
CA LEU A 109 -4.32 13.73 8.27
C LEU A 109 -5.11 14.46 7.18
N SER A 110 -4.61 15.60 6.70
CA SER A 110 -5.21 16.32 5.60
C SER A 110 -5.25 15.49 4.31
N GLY A 111 -4.17 14.74 4.03
CA GLY A 111 -4.14 13.80 2.91
C GLY A 111 -5.17 12.70 3.04
N TYR A 112 -5.31 12.09 4.22
CA TYR A 112 -6.34 11.08 4.47
C TYR A 112 -7.76 11.65 4.36
N GLU A 113 -8.02 12.86 4.89
CA GLU A 113 -9.33 13.49 4.77
C GLU A 113 -9.75 13.68 3.31
N MET A 114 -8.86 14.23 2.48
CA MET A 114 -9.10 14.39 1.05
C MET A 114 -9.30 13.05 0.33
N TYR A 115 -8.52 12.03 0.71
CA TYR A 115 -8.55 10.73 0.05
C TYR A 115 -9.80 9.92 0.42
N LEU A 116 -10.14 9.86 1.70
CA LEU A 116 -11.24 9.05 2.22
C LEU A 116 -12.61 9.67 1.96
N ALA A 117 -12.69 11.00 1.89
CA ALA A 117 -13.95 11.75 1.79
C ALA A 117 -14.94 11.29 2.89
N ALA A 118 -16.04 10.63 2.52
CA ALA A 118 -17.04 10.13 3.48
C ALA A 118 -16.72 8.73 4.04
N THR A 119 -15.64 8.08 3.60
CA THR A 119 -15.28 6.73 4.06
C THR A 119 -14.66 6.80 5.45
N PRO A 120 -15.10 5.98 6.42
CA PRO A 120 -14.49 5.96 7.74
C PRO A 120 -13.01 5.59 7.70
N ALA A 121 -12.17 6.29 8.47
CA ALA A 121 -10.74 5.98 8.58
C ALA A 121 -10.47 4.57 9.11
N THR A 122 -11.44 3.96 9.80
CA THR A 122 -11.39 2.57 10.28
C THR A 122 -11.76 1.53 9.23
N HIS A 123 -12.10 1.94 8.00
CA HIS A 123 -12.36 0.99 6.92
C HIS A 123 -11.15 0.05 6.72
N PRO A 124 -11.33 -1.28 6.62
CA PRO A 124 -10.21 -2.24 6.61
C PRO A 124 -9.25 -2.08 5.42
N ASP A 125 -9.68 -1.46 4.32
CA ASP A 125 -8.80 -1.12 3.22
C ASP A 125 -8.15 0.27 3.39
N ALA A 126 -8.70 1.16 4.21
CA ALA A 126 -8.07 2.45 4.54
C ALA A 126 -7.03 2.30 5.66
N SER A 127 -7.31 1.43 6.62
CA SER A 127 -6.43 1.14 7.76
C SER A 127 -6.22 -0.36 7.89
N PRO A 128 -5.42 -0.98 7.01
CA PRO A 128 -5.19 -2.42 7.03
C PRO A 128 -4.54 -2.91 8.34
N LEU A 129 -3.90 -2.02 9.10
CA LEU A 129 -3.32 -2.33 10.41
C LEU A 129 -4.35 -2.88 11.42
N TRP A 130 -5.63 -2.55 11.25
CA TRP A 130 -6.72 -3.00 12.13
C TRP A 130 -7.35 -4.33 11.70
N ARG A 131 -6.84 -4.97 10.64
CA ARG A 131 -7.26 -6.31 10.27
C ARG A 131 -6.73 -7.34 11.26
N GLU A 132 -7.50 -8.38 11.52
CA GLU A 132 -7.14 -9.47 12.43
C GLU A 132 -6.43 -10.62 11.72
N ASP A 133 -6.63 -10.76 10.40
CA ASP A 133 -6.12 -11.88 9.61
C ASP A 133 -5.25 -11.44 8.42
N PHE A 134 -3.98 -11.84 8.49
CA PHE A 134 -2.99 -11.71 7.42
C PHE A 134 -2.49 -13.07 6.92
N HIS A 135 -3.06 -14.20 7.38
CA HIS A 135 -2.66 -15.52 6.93
C HIS A 135 -2.81 -15.67 5.41
N GLY A 136 -1.92 -16.42 4.79
CA GLY A 136 -1.96 -16.67 3.34
C GLY A 136 -1.52 -15.51 2.46
N LEU A 137 -1.00 -14.43 3.03
CA LEU A 137 -0.23 -13.46 2.26
C LEU A 137 1.13 -14.04 1.86
N PRO A 138 1.70 -13.59 0.73
CA PRO A 138 3.07 -13.94 0.37
C PRO A 138 4.06 -13.34 1.37
N PRO A 139 5.37 -13.70 1.30
CA PRO A 139 6.40 -13.05 2.12
C PRO A 139 6.34 -11.53 2.02
N VAL A 140 6.38 -10.84 3.17
CA VAL A 140 6.29 -9.38 3.25
C VAL A 140 7.58 -8.84 3.84
N HIS A 141 8.21 -7.90 3.14
CA HIS A 141 9.35 -7.13 3.61
C HIS A 141 8.88 -5.70 3.90
N ILE A 142 9.03 -5.27 5.15
CA ILE A 142 8.65 -3.91 5.57
C ILE A 142 9.92 -3.15 5.96
N LEU A 143 10.13 -2.00 5.32
CA LEU A 143 11.17 -1.04 5.69
C LEU A 143 10.53 0.13 6.42
N THR A 144 11.12 0.54 7.54
CA THR A 144 10.65 1.67 8.34
C THR A 144 11.78 2.67 8.52
N ALA A 145 11.44 3.95 8.68
CA ALA A 145 12.37 5.00 9.01
C ALA A 145 12.23 5.41 10.51
N GLU A 146 13.33 5.74 11.16
CA GLU A 146 13.36 6.02 12.61
C GLU A 146 12.51 7.24 12.98
N PHE A 147 12.62 8.31 12.20
CA PHE A 147 11.96 9.61 12.46
C PHE A 147 10.73 9.83 11.59
N ASP A 148 9.97 8.76 11.33
CA ASP A 148 8.77 8.78 10.51
C ASP A 148 7.52 8.69 11.41
N PRO A 149 6.51 9.57 11.25
CA PRO A 149 5.24 9.43 11.94
C PRO A 149 4.54 8.11 11.63
N LEU A 150 4.85 7.47 10.50
CA LEU A 150 4.33 6.15 10.12
C LEU A 150 5.11 4.98 10.72
N ARG A 151 6.12 5.22 11.58
CA ARG A 151 7.04 4.20 12.08
C ARG A 151 6.36 3.07 12.84
N ASP A 152 5.44 3.41 13.75
CA ASP A 152 4.83 2.43 14.63
C ASP A 152 3.74 1.66 13.88
N ARG A 153 3.99 0.37 13.70
CA ARG A 153 3.11 -0.57 13.03
C ARG A 153 2.99 -1.80 13.90
N LYS A 154 1.80 -2.35 13.97
CA LYS A 154 1.63 -3.63 14.66
C LYS A 154 2.47 -4.69 13.94
N SER A 155 3.37 -5.31 14.68
CA SER A 155 4.16 -6.45 14.25
C SER A 155 3.31 -7.71 14.19
#